data_9bfa3ac8c602f20a12fd7ea493194bfc
#
_entry.id   9bfa3ac8c602f20a12fd7ea493194bfc
#
_cell.length_a   1.000
_cell.length_b   1.000
_cell.length_c   1.000
_cell.angle_alpha   90.00
_cell.angle_beta   90.00
_cell.angle_gamma   90.00
#
_symmetry.space_group_name_H-M   'P 1'
#
loop_
_entity.id
_entity.type
_entity.pdbx_description
1 polymer ?
#
loop_
_entity_poly.entity_id
_entity_poly.type
_entity_poly.pdbx_seq_one_letter_code
_entity_poly.pdbx_strand_id
1 'polypeptide(L)'
;MQEAANGVPLVQITAPTAGGVSRNRYADFNVPERGAVLNNSYTPTQTQLAGYVQGNPHMNRGTAKVIVNEVTSGRPTALNGFMEVAGRAASVVVANPDGIRVNGGGFINTSRAVLTTGRPQYGSDGSLRTLQVAQGTVRVDGKGLDARGADSLTVLTRAAEINAGIWAKEAGIVTGANDIDYDTGALTVTRGKDGKPEVALDVAAIGGMYANRIYLIGTEKGLGVRTAGTLIAAGDIVLEADGSLHARKDGRISGENVTIKAGEADNEGLIAADKKVSIQAATIVNRGTGKLYGGDIALQGTAVTNRKDEALEKELERAVAALGQAERELDEAYGADITKFTAKEDLAAYNERIETASRAYDTKLQAVKAVTACMDEMPSPVMAARKTLTVNAADKVVNAAGAMLYSGRDMHLRAGNTITNKGAVIESLGAMTLAAPVVENTNGAFSAKRIGGAWTTNPDMIRIDQYDHPERGRIFAKDEFSSLGSGYGAHHHGSAMEQYAPAYDRITQPTAEEIAAGAQPVPEEEVGKKIANYE
;
A
#
# COMPACT_ATOMS: atom_id res chain seq x y z
N MET A 1 18.87 -43.88 -2.54
CA MET A 1 18.94 -42.97 -1.39
C MET A 1 19.37 -43.84 -0.19
N GLN A 2 20.35 -43.43 0.56
CA GLN A 2 20.80 -44.12 1.79
C GLN A 2 20.17 -43.41 2.99
N GLU A 3 20.19 -44.06 4.14
CA GLU A 3 19.79 -43.44 5.40
C GLU A 3 21.01 -43.37 6.32
N ALA A 4 21.15 -42.27 7.04
CA ALA A 4 22.12 -42.13 8.11
C ALA A 4 21.70 -42.97 9.34
N ALA A 5 22.57 -43.13 10.31
CA ALA A 5 22.28 -43.96 11.51
C ALA A 5 21.06 -43.50 12.30
N ASN A 6 20.68 -42.22 12.23
CA ASN A 6 19.48 -41.64 12.84
C ASN A 6 18.25 -41.62 11.91
N GLY A 7 18.31 -42.29 10.77
CA GLY A 7 17.20 -42.39 9.80
C GLY A 7 17.03 -41.12 8.93
N VAL A 8 17.95 -40.17 8.97
CA VAL A 8 17.92 -39.02 8.06
C VAL A 8 18.34 -39.47 6.65
N PRO A 9 17.56 -39.16 5.61
CA PRO A 9 17.95 -39.42 4.22
C PRO A 9 19.30 -38.79 3.86
N LEU A 10 20.20 -39.66 3.33
CA LEU A 10 21.52 -39.29 2.87
C LEU A 10 21.62 -39.51 1.36
N VAL A 11 21.80 -38.44 0.63
CA VAL A 11 21.96 -38.46 -0.82
C VAL A 11 23.46 -38.39 -1.15
N GLN A 12 24.01 -39.48 -1.70
CA GLN A 12 25.32 -39.46 -2.33
C GLN A 12 25.16 -38.76 -3.69
N ILE A 13 25.40 -37.46 -3.74
CA ILE A 13 25.26 -36.68 -4.98
C ILE A 13 26.23 -37.17 -6.05
N THR A 14 25.86 -36.99 -7.32
CA THR A 14 26.69 -37.40 -8.46
C THR A 14 27.98 -36.58 -8.56
N ALA A 15 29.00 -37.17 -9.17
CA ALA A 15 30.26 -36.47 -9.45
C ALA A 15 30.00 -35.15 -10.20
N PRO A 16 30.67 -34.04 -9.82
CA PRO A 16 30.52 -32.80 -10.52
C PRO A 16 31.09 -32.85 -11.93
N THR A 17 30.44 -32.17 -12.87
CA THR A 17 30.90 -31.94 -14.23
C THR A 17 32.13 -31.02 -14.26
N ALA A 18 32.73 -30.79 -15.42
CA ALA A 18 33.80 -29.80 -15.58
C ALA A 18 33.34 -28.39 -15.18
N GLY A 19 32.07 -28.06 -15.39
CA GLY A 19 31.43 -26.82 -14.92
C GLY A 19 31.14 -26.78 -13.39
N GLY A 20 31.50 -27.84 -12.65
CA GLY A 20 31.30 -27.92 -11.20
C GLY A 20 29.89 -28.22 -10.73
N VAL A 21 29.06 -28.79 -11.60
CA VAL A 21 27.64 -29.09 -11.31
C VAL A 21 27.45 -30.59 -11.02
N SER A 22 26.93 -30.91 -9.85
CA SER A 22 26.39 -32.25 -9.55
C SER A 22 24.92 -32.30 -9.97
N ARG A 23 24.61 -33.04 -11.01
CA ARG A 23 23.26 -33.18 -11.55
C ARG A 23 22.60 -34.45 -11.04
N ASN A 24 21.60 -34.31 -10.19
CA ASN A 24 20.86 -35.38 -9.58
C ASN A 24 19.43 -35.38 -10.12
N ARG A 25 19.01 -36.48 -10.77
CA ARG A 25 17.67 -36.60 -11.36
C ARG A 25 16.84 -37.59 -10.58
N TYR A 26 15.61 -37.22 -10.33
CA TYR A 26 14.68 -38.00 -9.51
C TYR A 26 13.35 -38.16 -10.23
N ALA A 27 12.69 -39.32 -10.02
CA ALA A 27 11.27 -39.43 -10.26
C ALA A 27 10.52 -38.53 -9.25
N ASP A 28 10.85 -38.64 -7.96
CA ASP A 28 10.31 -37.85 -6.88
C ASP A 28 11.43 -37.36 -5.98
N PHE A 29 11.38 -36.09 -5.61
CA PHE A 29 12.29 -35.49 -4.64
C PHE A 29 11.47 -34.81 -3.55
N ASN A 30 11.37 -35.48 -2.39
CA ASN A 30 10.69 -34.95 -1.22
C ASN A 30 11.64 -34.95 -0.03
N VAL A 31 11.58 -33.91 0.79
CA VAL A 31 12.34 -33.79 2.03
C VAL A 31 11.38 -33.98 3.21
N PRO A 32 11.52 -35.05 4.01
CA PRO A 32 10.68 -35.26 5.18
C PRO A 32 11.01 -34.26 6.30
N GLU A 33 10.18 -34.19 7.35
CA GLU A 33 10.39 -33.28 8.48
C GLU A 33 11.76 -33.43 9.18
N ARG A 34 12.31 -34.64 9.17
CA ARG A 34 13.64 -34.95 9.71
C ARG A 34 14.79 -34.36 8.86
N GLY A 35 14.48 -33.82 7.68
CA GLY A 35 15.43 -33.26 6.73
C GLY A 35 16.07 -34.26 5.80
N ALA A 36 17.07 -33.83 5.04
CA ALA A 36 17.88 -34.64 4.15
C ALA A 36 19.29 -34.05 4.03
N VAL A 37 20.30 -34.88 3.87
CA VAL A 37 21.70 -34.49 3.68
C VAL A 37 22.13 -34.75 2.25
N LEU A 38 22.67 -33.72 1.59
CA LEU A 38 23.30 -33.77 0.28
C LEU A 38 24.83 -33.89 0.48
N ASN A 39 25.38 -35.09 0.30
CA ASN A 39 26.77 -35.35 0.66
C ASN A 39 27.75 -34.83 -0.40
N ASN A 40 28.32 -33.66 -0.12
CA ASN A 40 29.32 -32.98 -0.94
C ASN A 40 30.74 -33.05 -0.33
N SER A 41 31.04 -34.16 0.36
CA SER A 41 32.34 -34.41 0.95
C SER A 41 32.93 -35.72 0.48
N TYR A 42 34.20 -35.75 0.11
CA TYR A 42 34.94 -36.97 -0.18
C TYR A 42 35.33 -37.74 1.10
N THR A 43 35.61 -36.99 2.17
CA THR A 43 36.01 -37.54 3.47
C THR A 43 34.82 -37.58 4.42
N PRO A 44 34.86 -38.46 5.46
CA PRO A 44 33.89 -38.44 6.52
C PRO A 44 33.74 -37.05 7.13
N THR A 45 32.53 -36.58 7.38
CA THR A 45 32.28 -35.24 7.85
C THR A 45 31.11 -35.18 8.83
N GLN A 46 31.14 -34.19 9.72
CA GLN A 46 30.08 -33.91 10.68
C GLN A 46 28.98 -33.08 10.00
N THR A 47 27.73 -33.47 10.23
CA THR A 47 26.53 -32.76 9.81
C THR A 47 25.65 -32.43 11.01
N GLN A 48 24.80 -31.43 10.87
CA GLN A 48 23.85 -31.04 11.92
C GLN A 48 22.65 -32.01 11.97
N LEU A 49 22.16 -32.46 10.80
CA LEU A 49 20.97 -33.29 10.71
C LEU A 49 21.28 -34.80 10.96
N ALA A 50 22.37 -35.28 10.40
CA ALA A 50 22.66 -36.73 10.37
C ALA A 50 23.85 -37.14 11.24
N GLY A 51 24.45 -36.21 12.00
CA GLY A 51 25.66 -36.49 12.76
C GLY A 51 26.85 -36.75 11.84
N TYR A 52 27.65 -37.77 12.13
CA TYR A 52 28.83 -38.11 11.35
C TYR A 52 28.45 -38.98 10.15
N VAL A 53 28.74 -38.52 8.94
CA VAL A 53 28.47 -39.25 7.70
C VAL A 53 29.75 -39.62 6.98
N GLN A 54 29.74 -40.78 6.32
CA GLN A 54 30.87 -41.25 5.52
C GLN A 54 31.03 -40.39 4.26
N GLY A 55 32.25 -40.30 3.73
CA GLY A 55 32.53 -39.60 2.51
C GLY A 55 31.76 -40.13 1.29
N ASN A 56 31.48 -39.27 0.37
CA ASN A 56 30.87 -39.62 -0.91
C ASN A 56 31.97 -39.97 -1.94
N PRO A 57 32.05 -41.21 -2.41
CA PRO A 57 33.09 -41.63 -3.35
C PRO A 57 33.02 -40.88 -4.69
N HIS A 58 31.87 -40.34 -5.05
CA HIS A 58 31.72 -39.55 -6.27
C HIS A 58 32.46 -38.20 -6.21
N MET A 59 32.88 -37.75 -5.02
CA MET A 59 33.61 -36.50 -4.82
C MET A 59 35.13 -36.66 -4.93
N ASN A 60 35.65 -37.77 -5.39
CA ASN A 60 37.07 -38.06 -5.50
C ASN A 60 37.85 -37.11 -6.43
N ARG A 61 37.15 -36.44 -7.39
CA ARG A 61 37.69 -35.43 -8.32
C ARG A 61 37.39 -34.01 -7.92
N GLY A 62 36.87 -33.77 -6.74
CA GLY A 62 36.48 -32.49 -6.20
C GLY A 62 35.02 -32.42 -5.83
N THR A 63 34.67 -31.39 -5.05
CA THR A 63 33.31 -31.13 -4.57
C THR A 63 32.52 -30.31 -5.57
N ALA A 64 31.21 -30.48 -5.60
CA ALA A 64 30.31 -29.68 -6.42
C ALA A 64 30.26 -28.21 -5.92
N LYS A 65 30.19 -27.29 -6.86
CA LYS A 65 29.88 -25.87 -6.62
C LYS A 65 28.35 -25.66 -6.63
N VAL A 66 27.67 -26.40 -7.48
CA VAL A 66 26.19 -26.37 -7.63
C VAL A 66 25.65 -27.78 -7.58
N ILE A 67 24.67 -28.03 -6.74
CA ILE A 67 23.94 -29.29 -6.62
C ILE A 67 22.54 -29.06 -7.20
N VAL A 68 22.23 -29.67 -8.33
CA VAL A 68 20.93 -29.59 -8.98
C VAL A 68 20.15 -30.86 -8.67
N ASN A 69 18.99 -30.69 -8.02
CA ASN A 69 18.01 -31.74 -7.78
C ASN A 69 16.84 -31.55 -8.74
N GLU A 70 16.86 -32.28 -9.86
CA GLU A 70 15.91 -32.15 -10.96
C GLU A 70 14.84 -33.26 -10.88
N VAL A 71 13.56 -32.88 -10.81
CA VAL A 71 12.41 -33.81 -10.76
C VAL A 71 11.77 -33.94 -12.15
N THR A 72 11.41 -35.17 -12.52
CA THR A 72 10.94 -35.48 -13.88
C THR A 72 9.62 -36.23 -13.96
N SER A 73 8.93 -36.46 -12.82
CA SER A 73 7.76 -37.36 -12.77
C SER A 73 6.40 -36.74 -13.02
N GLY A 74 6.25 -35.43 -13.07
CA GLY A 74 4.94 -34.78 -13.13
C GLY A 74 4.25 -34.63 -11.76
N ARG A 75 4.97 -34.88 -10.66
CA ARG A 75 4.46 -34.69 -9.28
C ARG A 75 5.18 -33.57 -8.56
N PRO A 76 4.47 -32.71 -7.78
CA PRO A 76 5.10 -31.64 -7.02
C PRO A 76 6.09 -32.17 -5.99
N THR A 77 7.13 -31.39 -5.72
CA THR A 77 8.08 -31.60 -4.62
C THR A 77 7.50 -31.09 -3.31
N ALA A 78 7.65 -31.88 -2.22
CA ALA A 78 7.35 -31.46 -0.86
C ALA A 78 8.63 -31.27 -0.05
N LEU A 79 8.85 -30.07 0.49
CA LEU A 79 9.97 -29.72 1.36
C LEU A 79 9.44 -29.47 2.77
N ASN A 80 9.43 -30.49 3.60
CA ASN A 80 8.89 -30.45 4.96
C ASN A 80 9.99 -30.37 6.05
N GLY A 81 11.26 -30.37 5.65
CA GLY A 81 12.41 -30.30 6.54
C GLY A 81 13.62 -29.67 5.87
N PHE A 82 14.69 -29.54 6.63
CA PHE A 82 15.92 -28.90 6.17
C PHE A 82 16.71 -29.75 5.18
N MET A 83 17.33 -29.12 4.21
CA MET A 83 18.37 -29.71 3.37
C MET A 83 19.74 -29.20 3.84
N GLU A 84 20.63 -30.12 4.18
CA GLU A 84 22.00 -29.83 4.60
C GLU A 84 23.00 -30.27 3.54
N VAL A 85 23.92 -29.38 3.15
CA VAL A 85 25.08 -29.77 2.33
C VAL A 85 26.20 -30.24 3.27
N ALA A 86 26.53 -31.53 3.22
CA ALA A 86 27.64 -32.06 4.00
C ALA A 86 28.99 -31.69 3.36
N GLY A 87 29.96 -31.27 4.17
CA GLY A 87 31.30 -30.89 3.74
C GLY A 87 31.36 -29.47 3.18
N ARG A 88 31.85 -29.31 1.95
CA ARG A 88 31.97 -27.98 1.34
C ARG A 88 30.60 -27.43 0.94
N ALA A 89 30.33 -26.20 1.35
CA ALA A 89 29.13 -25.48 0.96
C ALA A 89 28.98 -25.40 -0.57
N ALA A 90 27.77 -25.48 -1.05
CA ALA A 90 27.43 -25.39 -2.47
C ALA A 90 26.08 -24.69 -2.65
N SER A 91 25.84 -24.20 -3.86
CA SER A 91 24.51 -23.77 -4.25
C SER A 91 23.59 -24.99 -4.41
N VAL A 92 22.39 -24.92 -3.87
CA VAL A 92 21.39 -25.99 -3.98
C VAL A 92 20.23 -25.51 -4.84
N VAL A 93 19.98 -26.20 -5.94
CA VAL A 93 18.86 -25.96 -6.83
C VAL A 93 17.88 -27.12 -6.72
N VAL A 94 16.64 -26.83 -6.38
CA VAL A 94 15.51 -27.77 -6.49
C VAL A 94 14.66 -27.33 -7.67
N ALA A 95 14.66 -28.14 -8.73
CA ALA A 95 13.98 -27.83 -9.99
C ALA A 95 12.84 -28.84 -10.22
N ASN A 96 11.61 -28.37 -10.18
CA ASN A 96 10.43 -29.19 -10.45
C ASN A 96 9.37 -28.38 -11.22
N PRO A 97 9.20 -28.63 -12.54
CA PRO A 97 8.21 -27.92 -13.35
C PRO A 97 6.75 -28.08 -12.88
N ASP A 98 6.47 -29.12 -12.10
CA ASP A 98 5.12 -29.45 -11.63
C ASP A 98 4.80 -28.83 -10.27
N GLY A 99 5.73 -28.01 -9.74
CA GLY A 99 5.55 -27.22 -8.54
C GLY A 99 6.37 -27.69 -7.34
N ILE A 100 6.48 -26.78 -6.37
CA ILE A 100 7.18 -27.02 -5.09
C ILE A 100 6.29 -26.53 -3.96
N ARG A 101 6.09 -27.39 -2.97
CA ARG A 101 5.39 -27.04 -1.72
C ARG A 101 6.39 -27.07 -0.57
N VAL A 102 6.43 -26.01 0.21
CA VAL A 102 7.30 -25.88 1.37
C VAL A 102 6.45 -25.77 2.63
N ASN A 103 6.73 -26.62 3.61
CA ASN A 103 6.09 -26.58 4.92
C ASN A 103 7.10 -26.97 6.02
N GLY A 104 7.92 -26.02 6.44
CA GLY A 104 9.02 -26.23 7.38
C GLY A 104 10.34 -26.59 6.69
N GLY A 105 10.46 -26.31 5.41
CA GLY A 105 11.71 -26.46 4.67
C GLY A 105 12.77 -25.47 5.13
N GLY A 106 14.04 -25.82 4.90
CA GLY A 106 15.15 -24.92 5.19
C GLY A 106 16.46 -25.38 4.56
N PHE A 107 17.51 -24.60 4.76
CA PHE A 107 18.83 -24.85 4.18
C PHE A 107 19.94 -24.70 5.24
N ILE A 108 20.90 -25.62 5.21
CA ILE A 108 22.07 -25.61 6.09
C ILE A 108 23.31 -25.74 5.23
N ASN A 109 24.33 -24.94 5.51
CA ASN A 109 25.61 -24.94 4.78
C ASN A 109 25.44 -24.80 3.26
N THR A 110 24.56 -23.89 2.86
CA THR A 110 24.21 -23.63 1.46
C THR A 110 24.64 -22.22 1.07
N SER A 111 25.40 -22.05 -0.02
CA SER A 111 25.76 -20.71 -0.48
C SER A 111 24.59 -19.96 -1.14
N ARG A 112 23.88 -20.64 -2.03
CA ARG A 112 22.67 -20.10 -2.69
C ARG A 112 21.58 -21.17 -2.74
N ALA A 113 20.42 -20.87 -2.23
CA ALA A 113 19.25 -21.75 -2.33
C ALA A 113 18.38 -21.28 -3.49
N VAL A 114 18.05 -22.17 -4.41
CA VAL A 114 17.17 -21.87 -5.55
C VAL A 114 16.05 -22.89 -5.59
N LEU A 115 14.81 -22.43 -5.46
CA LEU A 115 13.60 -23.19 -5.70
C LEU A 115 13.01 -22.76 -7.03
N THR A 116 12.90 -23.68 -7.98
CA THR A 116 12.43 -23.30 -9.31
C THR A 116 11.47 -24.31 -9.94
N THR A 117 10.46 -23.78 -10.62
CA THR A 117 9.63 -24.57 -11.55
C THR A 117 10.23 -24.57 -12.97
N GLY A 118 11.41 -23.96 -13.12
CA GLY A 118 12.16 -23.96 -14.37
C GLY A 118 12.87 -25.29 -14.65
N ARG A 119 13.03 -25.61 -15.93
CA ARG A 119 13.83 -26.74 -16.40
C ARG A 119 15.28 -26.29 -16.57
N PRO A 120 16.23 -26.96 -15.89
CA PRO A 120 17.65 -26.61 -16.03
C PRO A 120 18.18 -26.89 -17.45
N GLN A 121 18.93 -25.95 -17.99
CA GLN A 121 19.68 -26.08 -19.23
C GLN A 121 21.17 -26.00 -18.94
N TYR A 122 21.94 -26.84 -19.60
CA TYR A 122 23.35 -27.02 -19.30
C TYR A 122 24.22 -26.66 -20.51
N GLY A 123 25.39 -26.10 -20.26
CA GLY A 123 26.44 -25.88 -21.25
C GLY A 123 27.15 -27.18 -21.65
N SER A 124 28.02 -27.11 -22.66
CA SER A 124 28.84 -28.25 -23.12
C SER A 124 29.81 -28.78 -22.07
N ASP A 125 30.20 -27.95 -21.11
CA ASP A 125 31.02 -28.29 -19.94
C ASP A 125 30.20 -28.85 -18.77
N GLY A 126 28.87 -28.91 -18.94
CA GLY A 126 27.93 -29.31 -17.92
C GLY A 126 27.67 -28.26 -16.85
N SER A 127 28.08 -27.00 -17.07
CA SER A 127 27.66 -25.87 -16.21
C SER A 127 26.18 -25.60 -16.34
N LEU A 128 25.51 -25.19 -15.26
CA LEU A 128 24.11 -24.75 -15.30
C LEU A 128 24.06 -23.35 -15.94
N ARG A 129 23.39 -23.23 -17.07
CA ARG A 129 23.31 -21.98 -17.82
C ARG A 129 22.01 -21.24 -17.62
N THR A 130 20.89 -21.92 -17.80
CA THR A 130 19.58 -21.28 -17.79
C THR A 130 18.56 -22.14 -17.04
N LEU A 131 17.63 -21.48 -16.39
CA LEU A 131 16.43 -22.07 -15.81
C LEU A 131 15.22 -21.58 -16.62
N GLN A 132 14.58 -22.50 -17.36
CA GLN A 132 13.45 -22.19 -18.24
C GLN A 132 12.13 -22.39 -17.50
N VAL A 133 11.58 -21.31 -16.99
CA VAL A 133 10.28 -21.30 -16.30
C VAL A 133 9.17 -21.09 -17.31
N ALA A 134 8.24 -22.03 -17.40
CA ALA A 134 7.08 -21.92 -18.29
C ALA A 134 5.76 -22.25 -17.60
N GLN A 135 5.80 -22.91 -16.45
CA GLN A 135 4.64 -23.40 -15.70
C GLN A 135 4.96 -23.54 -14.21
N GLY A 136 3.98 -23.97 -13.42
CA GLY A 136 4.11 -24.40 -12.04
C GLY A 136 4.08 -23.26 -11.02
N THR A 137 3.85 -23.66 -9.76
CA THR A 137 3.73 -22.75 -8.62
C THR A 137 4.66 -23.19 -7.50
N VAL A 138 5.32 -22.22 -6.86
CA VAL A 138 5.97 -22.43 -5.57
C VAL A 138 5.06 -21.90 -4.48
N ARG A 139 4.76 -22.79 -3.50
CA ARG A 139 3.87 -22.48 -2.41
C ARG A 139 4.57 -22.69 -1.07
N VAL A 140 4.47 -21.71 -0.18
CA VAL A 140 5.02 -21.77 1.17
C VAL A 140 3.87 -21.73 2.17
N ASP A 141 3.70 -22.80 2.93
CA ASP A 141 2.60 -23.01 3.86
C ASP A 141 3.10 -23.33 5.27
N GLY A 142 2.21 -23.35 6.23
CA GLY A 142 2.35 -23.90 7.57
C GLY A 142 3.55 -23.37 8.34
N LYS A 143 4.60 -24.19 8.49
CA LYS A 143 5.83 -23.85 9.23
C LYS A 143 6.78 -22.91 8.45
N GLY A 144 6.45 -22.56 7.18
CA GLY A 144 7.24 -21.65 6.37
C GLY A 144 8.53 -22.20 5.80
N LEU A 145 9.48 -21.31 5.46
CA LEU A 145 10.77 -21.60 4.86
C LEU A 145 11.89 -20.86 5.60
N ASP A 146 12.82 -21.59 6.21
CA ASP A 146 14.00 -21.02 6.85
C ASP A 146 15.25 -21.16 5.97
N ALA A 147 15.58 -20.11 5.27
CA ALA A 147 16.77 -20.01 4.44
C ALA A 147 17.91 -19.17 5.05
N ARG A 148 17.88 -18.90 6.37
CA ARG A 148 18.94 -18.13 7.06
C ARG A 148 20.29 -18.87 7.05
N GLY A 149 20.28 -20.18 6.89
CA GLY A 149 21.47 -21.01 6.71
C GLY A 149 22.08 -20.97 5.29
N ALA A 150 21.45 -20.24 4.36
CA ALA A 150 21.99 -19.91 3.06
C ALA A 150 22.41 -18.42 2.99
N ASP A 151 23.29 -18.05 2.05
CA ASP A 151 23.63 -16.63 1.85
C ASP A 151 22.53 -15.92 1.09
N SER A 152 21.83 -16.62 0.19
CA SER A 152 20.65 -16.10 -0.49
C SER A 152 19.62 -17.19 -0.80
N LEU A 153 18.35 -16.80 -0.86
CA LEU A 153 17.23 -17.59 -1.36
C LEU A 153 16.69 -16.93 -2.63
N THR A 154 16.52 -17.72 -3.68
CA THR A 154 15.84 -17.28 -4.90
C THR A 154 14.74 -18.26 -5.27
N VAL A 155 13.54 -17.77 -5.47
CA VAL A 155 12.38 -18.53 -5.98
C VAL A 155 12.11 -18.09 -7.41
N LEU A 156 12.20 -19.03 -8.36
CA LEU A 156 12.01 -18.79 -9.79
C LEU A 156 10.85 -19.64 -10.29
N THR A 157 9.70 -19.03 -10.50
CA THR A 157 8.47 -19.80 -10.75
C THR A 157 7.49 -18.99 -11.61
N ARG A 158 6.52 -19.63 -12.23
CA ARG A 158 5.49 -18.91 -12.95
C ARG A 158 4.53 -18.15 -12.03
N ALA A 159 4.17 -18.75 -10.89
CA ALA A 159 3.38 -18.12 -9.84
C ALA A 159 3.92 -18.50 -8.46
N ALA A 160 3.71 -17.65 -7.46
CA ALA A 160 4.09 -17.91 -6.08
C ALA A 160 2.97 -17.59 -5.11
N GLU A 161 2.79 -18.45 -4.09
CA GLU A 161 1.85 -18.27 -2.99
C GLU A 161 2.60 -18.34 -1.66
N ILE A 162 2.62 -17.27 -0.91
CA ILE A 162 3.34 -17.16 0.36
C ILE A 162 2.31 -17.08 1.50
N ASN A 163 1.92 -18.23 2.00
CA ASN A 163 0.93 -18.38 3.07
C ASN A 163 1.57 -18.55 4.46
N ALA A 164 2.90 -18.50 4.55
CA ALA A 164 3.66 -18.61 5.79
C ALA A 164 4.97 -17.82 5.69
N GLY A 165 5.70 -17.69 6.79
CA GLY A 165 6.93 -16.92 6.85
C GLY A 165 8.06 -17.48 5.99
N ILE A 166 8.80 -16.61 5.33
CA ILE A 166 10.11 -16.89 4.70
C ILE A 166 11.15 -16.07 5.45
N TRP A 167 12.20 -16.73 5.96
CA TRP A 167 13.32 -16.09 6.63
C TRP A 167 14.60 -16.34 5.85
N ALA A 168 15.30 -15.29 5.45
CA ALA A 168 16.53 -15.37 4.67
C ALA A 168 17.48 -14.21 5.00
N LYS A 169 18.75 -14.32 4.58
CA LYS A 169 19.65 -13.16 4.53
C LYS A 169 19.27 -12.25 3.36
N GLU A 170 19.18 -12.83 2.17
CA GLU A 170 18.65 -12.17 0.97
C GLU A 170 17.56 -13.04 0.37
N ALA A 171 16.42 -12.46 0.04
CA ALA A 171 15.29 -13.16 -0.51
C ALA A 171 14.84 -12.54 -1.84
N GLY A 172 14.77 -13.36 -2.88
CA GLY A 172 14.26 -12.98 -4.19
C GLY A 172 13.18 -13.92 -4.69
N ILE A 173 12.13 -13.36 -5.27
CA ILE A 173 11.11 -14.11 -6.00
C ILE A 173 10.98 -13.49 -7.38
N VAL A 174 11.17 -14.31 -8.40
CA VAL A 174 10.91 -13.95 -9.80
C VAL A 174 9.77 -14.82 -10.31
N THR A 175 8.71 -14.15 -10.77
CA THR A 175 7.52 -14.82 -11.28
C THR A 175 7.31 -14.50 -12.77
N GLY A 176 6.54 -15.37 -13.43
CA GLY A 176 6.25 -15.30 -14.85
C GLY A 176 7.00 -16.34 -15.66
N ALA A 177 6.63 -16.45 -16.94
CA ALA A 177 7.33 -17.33 -17.88
C ALA A 177 8.62 -16.67 -18.38
N ASN A 178 9.76 -17.23 -17.98
CA ASN A 178 11.08 -16.63 -18.21
C ASN A 178 12.15 -17.70 -18.49
N ASP A 179 13.09 -17.34 -19.35
CA ASP A 179 14.41 -17.95 -19.38
C ASP A 179 15.34 -17.10 -18.50
N ILE A 180 15.91 -17.70 -17.46
CA ILE A 180 16.68 -17.01 -16.45
C ILE A 180 18.12 -17.50 -16.52
N ASP A 181 19.05 -16.63 -16.84
CA ASP A 181 20.49 -16.93 -16.78
C ASP A 181 20.87 -17.19 -15.32
N TYR A 182 21.48 -18.34 -15.06
CA TYR A 182 21.75 -18.79 -13.70
C TYR A 182 22.81 -17.96 -12.98
N ASP A 183 23.83 -17.52 -13.71
CA ASP A 183 24.96 -16.80 -13.14
C ASP A 183 24.65 -15.31 -12.93
N THR A 184 24.05 -14.68 -13.91
CA THR A 184 23.81 -13.22 -13.91
C THR A 184 22.41 -12.85 -13.39
N GLY A 185 21.45 -13.79 -13.39
CA GLY A 185 20.06 -13.52 -13.09
C GLY A 185 19.32 -12.76 -14.22
N ALA A 186 19.93 -12.57 -15.37
CA ALA A 186 19.30 -11.90 -16.49
C ALA A 186 18.04 -12.64 -16.96
N LEU A 187 16.98 -11.88 -17.22
CA LEU A 187 15.64 -12.38 -17.53
C LEU A 187 15.33 -12.18 -19.00
N THR A 188 14.85 -13.22 -19.66
CA THR A 188 14.23 -13.16 -20.98
C THR A 188 12.80 -13.66 -20.87
N VAL A 189 11.83 -12.78 -21.08
CA VAL A 189 10.40 -13.14 -21.00
C VAL A 189 10.05 -14.09 -22.13
N THR A 190 9.37 -15.18 -21.78
CA THR A 190 8.94 -16.23 -22.71
C THR A 190 7.43 -16.44 -22.63
N ARG A 191 6.94 -17.47 -23.33
CA ARG A 191 5.51 -17.82 -23.30
C ARG A 191 5.26 -18.94 -22.31
N GLY A 192 4.30 -18.74 -21.41
CA GLY A 192 3.81 -19.80 -20.52
C GLY A 192 3.11 -20.92 -21.25
N LYS A 193 3.20 -22.15 -20.73
CA LYS A 193 2.57 -23.34 -21.31
C LYS A 193 1.11 -23.46 -20.95
N ASP A 194 0.77 -23.14 -19.69
CA ASP A 194 -0.58 -23.26 -19.17
C ASP A 194 -1.34 -21.95 -19.29
N GLY A 195 -2.64 -21.92 -18.94
CA GLY A 195 -3.43 -20.72 -18.83
C GLY A 195 -2.74 -19.67 -17.93
N LYS A 196 -3.02 -18.39 -18.16
CA LYS A 196 -2.45 -17.29 -17.41
C LYS A 196 -2.86 -17.42 -15.93
N PRO A 197 -1.94 -17.38 -14.94
CA PRO A 197 -2.30 -17.36 -13.53
C PRO A 197 -3.13 -16.10 -13.22
N GLU A 198 -3.95 -16.16 -12.17
CA GLU A 198 -4.73 -15.00 -11.72
C GLU A 198 -3.83 -13.90 -11.14
N VAL A 199 -2.81 -14.29 -10.38
CA VAL A 199 -1.83 -13.40 -9.75
C VAL A 199 -0.44 -13.99 -9.90
N ALA A 200 0.55 -13.15 -10.14
CA ALA A 200 1.94 -13.59 -10.23
C ALA A 200 2.51 -13.99 -8.85
N LEU A 201 2.27 -13.15 -7.84
CA LEU A 201 2.67 -13.37 -6.46
C LEU A 201 1.54 -12.98 -5.51
N ASP A 202 1.14 -13.90 -4.66
CA ASP A 202 0.20 -13.68 -3.56
C ASP A 202 0.87 -13.92 -2.21
N VAL A 203 0.90 -12.89 -1.36
CA VAL A 203 1.35 -12.99 0.03
C VAL A 203 0.13 -12.85 0.93
N ALA A 204 -0.30 -13.96 1.52
CA ALA A 204 -1.47 -14.01 2.41
C ALA A 204 -1.22 -13.23 3.71
N ALA A 205 -2.27 -12.87 4.43
CA ALA A 205 -2.19 -12.10 5.67
C ALA A 205 -1.30 -12.73 6.76
N ILE A 206 -1.24 -14.05 6.82
CA ILE A 206 -0.34 -14.80 7.73
C ILE A 206 1.02 -15.09 7.11
N GLY A 207 1.20 -14.81 5.82
CA GLY A 207 2.47 -14.94 5.11
C GLY A 207 3.38 -13.75 5.32
N GLY A 208 4.64 -13.91 4.98
CA GLY A 208 5.57 -12.81 5.04
C GLY A 208 6.97 -13.18 4.62
N MET A 209 7.79 -12.18 4.34
CA MET A 209 9.21 -12.32 4.04
C MET A 209 10.02 -11.42 4.95
N TYR A 210 11.05 -11.99 5.54
CA TYR A 210 11.93 -11.31 6.51
C TYR A 210 13.38 -11.55 6.09
N ALA A 211 14.07 -10.50 5.63
CA ALA A 211 15.43 -10.60 5.12
C ALA A 211 16.22 -9.31 5.32
N ASN A 212 17.54 -9.31 4.98
CA ASN A 212 18.29 -8.08 4.87
C ASN A 212 17.92 -7.32 3.58
N ARG A 213 17.63 -8.05 2.49
CA ARG A 213 17.15 -7.49 1.23
C ARG A 213 16.06 -8.37 0.64
N ILE A 214 15.05 -7.74 0.07
CA ILE A 214 13.95 -8.41 -0.63
C ILE A 214 13.83 -7.84 -2.04
N TYR A 215 13.74 -8.72 -3.05
CA TYR A 215 13.33 -8.33 -4.39
C TYR A 215 12.24 -9.26 -4.91
N LEU A 216 11.19 -8.68 -5.46
CA LEU A 216 10.06 -9.38 -6.07
C LEU A 216 9.89 -8.84 -7.49
N ILE A 217 10.00 -9.72 -8.47
CA ILE A 217 9.93 -9.34 -9.89
C ILE A 217 8.87 -10.19 -10.57
N GLY A 218 7.82 -9.55 -11.09
CA GLY A 218 6.78 -10.17 -11.90
C GLY A 218 6.92 -9.72 -13.36
N THR A 219 7.22 -10.63 -14.28
CA THR A 219 7.55 -10.30 -15.67
C THR A 219 6.40 -10.57 -16.65
N GLU A 220 5.39 -11.32 -16.26
CA GLU A 220 4.29 -11.68 -17.18
C GLU A 220 3.28 -10.54 -17.27
N LYS A 221 3.06 -10.06 -18.49
CA LYS A 221 2.25 -8.87 -18.77
C LYS A 221 0.85 -8.91 -18.16
N GLY A 222 0.53 -7.86 -17.39
CA GLY A 222 -0.76 -7.69 -16.72
C GLY A 222 -1.00 -8.65 -15.55
N LEU A 223 0.03 -9.36 -15.06
CA LEU A 223 -0.02 -10.07 -13.78
C LEU A 223 0.53 -9.19 -12.67
N GLY A 224 -0.21 -9.15 -11.56
CA GLY A 224 0.11 -8.32 -10.42
C GLY A 224 0.75 -9.06 -9.26
N VAL A 225 1.18 -8.27 -8.30
CA VAL A 225 1.60 -8.68 -6.96
C VAL A 225 0.51 -8.26 -5.99
N ARG A 226 0.06 -9.20 -5.17
CA ARG A 226 -0.91 -8.94 -4.11
C ARG A 226 -0.28 -9.30 -2.77
N THR A 227 -0.33 -8.40 -1.80
CA THR A 227 0.14 -8.67 -0.45
C THR A 227 -0.84 -8.20 0.61
N ALA A 228 -1.31 -9.12 1.42
CA ALA A 228 -1.98 -8.87 2.70
C ALA A 228 -1.04 -9.19 3.87
N GLY A 229 0.11 -9.77 3.60
CA GLY A 229 1.13 -10.17 4.57
C GLY A 229 2.23 -9.13 4.76
N THR A 230 3.31 -9.58 5.38
CA THR A 230 4.40 -8.72 5.85
C THR A 230 5.67 -8.93 5.04
N LEU A 231 6.21 -7.87 4.42
CA LEU A 231 7.51 -7.82 3.79
C LEU A 231 8.41 -6.88 4.59
N ILE A 232 9.39 -7.40 5.28
CA ILE A 232 10.33 -6.61 6.09
C ILE A 232 11.75 -6.92 5.68
N ALA A 233 12.48 -5.86 5.32
CA ALA A 233 13.92 -5.93 5.09
C ALA A 233 14.68 -4.96 6.00
N ALA A 234 15.86 -5.36 6.47
CA ALA A 234 16.77 -4.45 7.15
C ALA A 234 17.37 -3.40 6.17
N GLY A 235 17.53 -3.77 4.91
CA GLY A 235 17.97 -2.92 3.80
C GLY A 235 16.84 -2.66 2.80
N ASP A 236 17.12 -2.85 1.54
CA ASP A 236 16.24 -2.46 0.44
C ASP A 236 15.15 -3.48 0.15
N ILE A 237 13.98 -2.97 -0.23
CA ILE A 237 12.91 -3.73 -0.88
C ILE A 237 12.71 -3.19 -2.29
N VAL A 238 12.75 -4.08 -3.28
CA VAL A 238 12.46 -3.77 -4.67
C VAL A 238 11.30 -4.64 -5.15
N LEU A 239 10.24 -4.03 -5.61
CA LEU A 239 9.06 -4.67 -6.16
C LEU A 239 8.85 -4.19 -7.59
N GLU A 240 8.91 -5.09 -8.55
CA GLU A 240 8.66 -4.80 -9.96
C GLU A 240 7.57 -5.74 -10.48
N ALA A 241 6.50 -5.20 -11.05
CA ALA A 241 5.41 -5.97 -11.66
C ALA A 241 4.97 -5.32 -12.97
N ASP A 242 4.79 -6.12 -14.02
CA ASP A 242 4.23 -5.62 -15.29
C ASP A 242 2.69 -5.44 -15.23
N GLY A 243 2.07 -5.85 -14.13
CA GLY A 243 0.67 -5.61 -13.78
C GLY A 243 0.52 -4.68 -12.57
N SER A 244 -0.49 -4.94 -11.77
CA SER A 244 -0.78 -4.13 -10.58
C SER A 244 -0.04 -4.64 -9.33
N LEU A 245 0.34 -3.71 -8.45
CA LEU A 245 0.70 -3.98 -7.08
C LEU A 245 -0.48 -3.61 -6.17
N HIS A 246 -1.00 -4.57 -5.42
CA HIS A 246 -2.03 -4.34 -4.41
C HIS A 246 -1.50 -4.67 -3.02
N ALA A 247 -1.19 -3.65 -2.23
CA ALA A 247 -0.98 -3.78 -0.79
C ALA A 247 -2.32 -3.66 -0.08
N ARG A 248 -2.87 -4.78 0.40
CA ARG A 248 -4.17 -4.84 1.06
C ARG A 248 -4.11 -4.27 2.48
N LYS A 249 -5.26 -4.05 3.10
CA LYS A 249 -5.43 -3.41 4.42
C LYS A 249 -4.44 -3.89 5.50
N ASP A 250 -4.17 -5.19 5.57
CA ASP A 250 -3.25 -5.77 6.56
C ASP A 250 -1.82 -5.91 6.04
N GLY A 251 -1.60 -5.61 4.75
CA GLY A 251 -0.30 -5.69 4.10
C GLY A 251 0.69 -4.68 4.66
N ARG A 252 1.92 -5.14 4.90
CA ARG A 252 3.01 -4.30 5.39
C ARG A 252 4.26 -4.50 4.55
N ILE A 253 4.78 -3.41 4.01
CA ILE A 253 6.04 -3.37 3.28
C ILE A 253 6.94 -2.36 3.99
N SER A 254 8.07 -2.81 4.55
CA SER A 254 8.94 -1.95 5.37
C SER A 254 10.41 -2.28 5.18
N GLY A 255 11.24 -1.28 4.84
CA GLY A 255 12.68 -1.43 4.61
C GLY A 255 13.44 -0.13 4.77
N GLU A 256 14.76 -0.17 4.54
CA GLU A 256 15.59 1.04 4.51
C GLU A 256 15.20 1.94 3.33
N ASN A 257 15.14 1.36 2.13
CA ASN A 257 14.52 1.95 0.95
C ASN A 257 13.45 0.99 0.41
N VAL A 258 12.37 1.55 -0.09
CA VAL A 258 11.30 0.80 -0.77
C VAL A 258 11.12 1.37 -2.17
N THR A 259 11.41 0.56 -3.17
CA THR A 259 11.22 0.90 -4.59
C THR A 259 10.15 0.02 -5.19
N ILE A 260 9.16 0.63 -5.80
CA ILE A 260 8.03 -0.04 -6.45
C ILE A 260 7.93 0.46 -7.88
N LYS A 261 7.90 -0.47 -8.85
CA LYS A 261 7.54 -0.22 -10.24
C LYS A 261 6.42 -1.17 -10.63
N ALA A 262 5.30 -0.61 -11.08
CA ALA A 262 4.13 -1.39 -11.47
C ALA A 262 3.36 -0.71 -12.59
N GLY A 263 2.45 -1.43 -13.25
CA GLY A 263 1.45 -0.82 -14.12
C GLY A 263 0.52 0.08 -13.29
N GLU A 264 0.04 -0.45 -12.16
CA GLU A 264 -0.76 0.26 -11.16
C GLU A 264 -0.24 -0.07 -9.76
N ALA A 265 -0.25 0.90 -8.86
CA ALA A 265 0.07 0.72 -7.45
C ALA A 265 -1.13 1.15 -6.58
N ASP A 266 -1.76 0.18 -5.91
CA ASP A 266 -2.91 0.38 -5.04
C ASP A 266 -2.55 -0.02 -3.61
N ASN A 267 -2.57 0.95 -2.70
CA ASN A 267 -2.19 0.77 -1.31
C ASN A 267 -3.36 1.01 -0.35
N GLU A 268 -3.78 -0.03 0.34
CA GLU A 268 -4.67 0.01 1.50
C GLU A 268 -3.93 -0.32 2.81
N GLY A 269 -2.68 -0.78 2.70
CA GLY A 269 -1.82 -1.22 3.80
C GLY A 269 -0.79 -0.18 4.22
N LEU A 270 0.31 -0.66 4.76
CA LEU A 270 1.45 0.16 5.14
C LEU A 270 2.62 -0.07 4.18
N ILE A 271 3.07 1.00 3.53
CA ILE A 271 4.35 1.05 2.82
C ILE A 271 5.24 2.06 3.55
N ALA A 272 6.36 1.61 4.11
CA ALA A 272 7.23 2.45 4.92
C ALA A 272 8.71 2.26 4.55
N ALA A 273 9.48 3.34 4.58
CA ALA A 273 10.93 3.30 4.44
C ALA A 273 11.63 4.23 5.42
N ASP A 274 12.76 3.79 5.95
CA ASP A 274 13.56 4.64 6.82
C ASP A 274 14.18 5.81 6.04
N LYS A 275 14.64 5.57 4.81
CA LYS A 275 15.24 6.58 3.95
C LYS A 275 14.26 7.05 2.88
N LYS A 276 13.90 6.19 1.94
CA LYS A 276 13.13 6.62 0.76
C LYS A 276 12.08 5.60 0.33
N VAL A 277 10.86 6.08 0.08
CA VAL A 277 9.84 5.39 -0.71
C VAL A 277 9.85 5.97 -2.12
N SER A 278 10.00 5.11 -3.13
CA SER A 278 9.93 5.48 -4.55
C SER A 278 8.90 4.61 -5.25
N ILE A 279 7.86 5.20 -5.80
CA ILE A 279 6.81 4.48 -6.54
C ILE A 279 6.69 5.06 -7.94
N GLN A 280 6.82 4.19 -8.94
CA GLN A 280 6.59 4.49 -10.35
C GLN A 280 5.50 3.57 -10.88
N ALA A 281 4.35 4.16 -11.27
CA ALA A 281 3.23 3.42 -11.86
C ALA A 281 2.36 4.37 -12.69
N ALA A 282 1.62 3.85 -13.68
CA ALA A 282 0.68 4.68 -14.42
C ALA A 282 -0.36 5.30 -13.47
N THR A 283 -0.91 4.51 -12.56
CA THR A 283 -1.82 4.97 -11.53
C THR A 283 -1.29 4.60 -10.15
N ILE A 284 -1.21 5.58 -9.25
CA ILE A 284 -0.84 5.39 -7.84
C ILE A 284 -2.05 5.79 -7.00
N VAL A 285 -2.57 4.85 -6.24
CA VAL A 285 -3.72 5.06 -5.35
C VAL A 285 -3.33 4.66 -3.93
N ASN A 286 -3.47 5.60 -3.00
CA ASN A 286 -3.42 5.33 -1.57
C ASN A 286 -4.82 5.55 -1.01
N ARG A 287 -5.45 4.50 -0.50
CA ARG A 287 -6.86 4.56 -0.13
C ARG A 287 -7.19 3.79 1.15
N GLY A 288 -8.35 4.06 1.71
CA GLY A 288 -8.84 3.39 2.90
C GLY A 288 -7.89 3.55 4.08
N THR A 289 -7.32 2.46 4.57
CA THR A 289 -6.32 2.46 5.66
C THR A 289 -4.89 2.75 5.20
N GLY A 290 -4.69 3.02 3.91
CA GLY A 290 -3.39 3.12 3.26
C GLY A 290 -2.48 4.18 3.85
N LYS A 291 -1.25 3.79 4.14
CA LYS A 291 -0.21 4.66 4.71
C LYS A 291 1.08 4.52 3.92
N LEU A 292 1.59 5.65 3.44
CA LEU A 292 2.94 5.78 2.87
C LEU A 292 3.78 6.62 3.82
N TYR A 293 4.83 6.04 4.37
CA TYR A 293 5.76 6.74 5.26
C TYR A 293 7.19 6.63 4.75
N GLY A 294 7.94 7.73 4.75
CA GLY A 294 9.33 7.74 4.32
C GLY A 294 10.16 8.85 4.95
N GLY A 295 11.49 8.72 4.89
CA GLY A 295 12.38 9.87 5.01
C GLY A 295 12.07 10.85 3.88
N ASP A 296 12.23 10.37 2.66
CA ASP A 296 11.74 11.02 1.44
C ASP A 296 10.69 10.14 0.77
N ILE A 297 9.72 10.75 0.08
CA ILE A 297 8.75 10.06 -0.76
C ILE A 297 8.81 10.65 -2.16
N ALA A 298 8.96 9.79 -3.17
CA ALA A 298 8.95 10.16 -4.58
C ALA A 298 7.93 9.32 -5.34
N LEU A 299 6.90 9.95 -5.88
CA LEU A 299 5.83 9.31 -6.65
C LEU A 299 5.87 9.83 -8.08
N GLN A 300 5.83 8.92 -9.05
CA GLN A 300 5.84 9.25 -10.46
C GLN A 300 4.80 8.41 -11.21
N GLY A 301 3.87 9.07 -11.92
CA GLY A 301 2.83 8.38 -12.67
C GLY A 301 2.04 9.28 -13.60
N THR A 302 0.96 8.76 -14.16
CA THR A 302 -0.03 9.55 -14.88
C THR A 302 -0.99 10.19 -13.90
N ALA A 303 -1.49 9.42 -12.93
CA ALA A 303 -2.36 9.91 -11.87
C ALA A 303 -1.89 9.44 -10.48
N VAL A 304 -1.90 10.35 -9.51
CA VAL A 304 -1.63 10.04 -8.11
C VAL A 304 -2.84 10.47 -7.27
N THR A 305 -3.39 9.52 -6.53
CA THR A 305 -4.61 9.72 -5.76
C THR A 305 -4.42 9.27 -4.32
N ASN A 306 -4.83 10.11 -3.39
CA ASN A 306 -4.90 9.84 -1.95
C ASN A 306 -6.31 10.13 -1.47
N ARG A 307 -7.12 9.12 -1.13
CA ARG A 307 -8.54 9.28 -0.78
C ARG A 307 -9.06 8.14 0.09
N LYS A 308 -10.12 8.37 0.87
CA LYS A 308 -10.77 7.31 1.68
C LYS A 308 -11.43 6.25 0.80
N ASP A 309 -12.53 6.61 0.15
CA ASP A 309 -13.31 5.71 -0.71
C ASP A 309 -14.03 6.50 -1.79
N GLU A 310 -13.80 6.15 -3.05
CA GLU A 310 -14.39 6.86 -4.19
C GLU A 310 -15.90 6.63 -4.32
N ALA A 311 -16.37 5.44 -3.93
CA ALA A 311 -17.80 5.12 -4.04
C ALA A 311 -18.59 5.92 -3.00
N LEU A 312 -18.11 5.99 -1.76
CA LEU A 312 -18.69 6.81 -0.70
C LEU A 312 -18.61 8.31 -1.01
N GLU A 313 -17.52 8.79 -1.62
CA GLU A 313 -17.46 10.17 -2.09
C GLU A 313 -18.56 10.49 -3.11
N LYS A 314 -18.73 9.63 -4.11
CA LYS A 314 -19.78 9.80 -5.12
C LYS A 314 -21.19 9.68 -4.51
N GLU A 315 -21.35 8.87 -3.48
CA GLU A 315 -22.60 8.75 -2.75
C GLU A 315 -22.88 10.02 -1.95
N LEU A 316 -21.86 10.58 -1.27
CA LEU A 316 -21.98 11.86 -0.58
C LEU A 316 -22.34 13.00 -1.55
N GLU A 317 -21.67 13.07 -2.71
CA GLU A 317 -21.98 14.08 -3.74
C GLU A 317 -23.45 14.01 -4.18
N ARG A 318 -23.96 12.78 -4.41
CA ARG A 318 -25.37 12.58 -4.77
C ARG A 318 -26.31 12.97 -3.63
N ALA A 319 -25.98 12.59 -2.40
CA ALA A 319 -26.79 12.92 -1.24
C ALA A 319 -26.84 14.45 -1.01
N VAL A 320 -25.69 15.12 -1.14
CA VAL A 320 -25.61 16.61 -1.04
C VAL A 320 -26.40 17.29 -2.16
N ALA A 321 -26.30 16.80 -3.40
CA ALA A 321 -27.08 17.36 -4.50
C ALA A 321 -28.60 17.18 -4.28
N ALA A 322 -29.03 16.02 -3.76
CA ALA A 322 -30.41 15.75 -3.42
C ALA A 322 -30.92 16.61 -2.25
N LEU A 323 -30.05 16.88 -1.26
CA LEU A 323 -30.36 17.82 -0.17
C LEU A 323 -30.55 19.25 -0.71
N GLY A 324 -29.64 19.73 -1.56
CA GLY A 324 -29.76 21.05 -2.17
C GLY A 324 -30.99 21.21 -3.08
N GLN A 325 -31.48 20.11 -3.67
CA GLN A 325 -32.76 20.12 -4.38
C GLN A 325 -33.95 20.26 -3.40
N ALA A 326 -33.96 19.47 -2.33
CA ALA A 326 -35.01 19.52 -1.32
C ALA A 326 -35.03 20.87 -0.57
N GLU A 327 -33.88 21.51 -0.40
CA GLU A 327 -33.77 22.86 0.17
C GLU A 327 -34.46 23.89 -0.74
N ARG A 328 -34.20 23.88 -2.04
CA ARG A 328 -34.90 24.76 -2.99
C ARG A 328 -36.40 24.53 -3.01
N GLU A 329 -36.85 23.28 -2.97
CA GLU A 329 -38.27 22.93 -2.91
C GLU A 329 -38.93 23.44 -1.62
N LEU A 330 -38.19 23.42 -0.50
CA LEU A 330 -38.67 23.98 0.77
C LEU A 330 -38.73 25.49 0.73
N ASP A 331 -37.73 26.16 0.15
CA ASP A 331 -37.72 27.61 -0.04
C ASP A 331 -38.86 28.07 -0.95
N GLU A 332 -39.14 27.33 -2.05
CA GLU A 332 -40.28 27.56 -2.92
C GLU A 332 -41.63 27.36 -2.19
N ALA A 333 -41.68 26.35 -1.29
CA ALA A 333 -42.88 26.14 -0.49
C ALA A 333 -43.14 27.33 0.46
N TYR A 334 -42.11 27.89 1.07
CA TYR A 334 -42.22 29.07 1.92
C TYR A 334 -42.45 30.36 1.14
N GLY A 335 -41.99 30.44 -0.12
CA GLY A 335 -42.08 31.64 -0.95
C GLY A 335 -43.44 32.00 -1.48
N ALA A 336 -44.49 31.26 -1.14
CA ALA A 336 -45.85 31.56 -1.59
C ALA A 336 -46.36 32.86 -0.96
N ASP A 337 -47.01 33.68 -1.78
CA ASP A 337 -47.63 34.95 -1.36
C ASP A 337 -48.94 34.69 -0.60
N ILE A 338 -48.80 34.60 0.73
CA ILE A 338 -49.94 34.37 1.64
C ILE A 338 -51.01 35.47 1.61
N THR A 339 -50.69 36.65 1.07
CA THR A 339 -51.66 37.73 0.96
C THR A 339 -52.76 37.47 -0.09
N LYS A 340 -52.53 36.45 -0.95
CA LYS A 340 -53.49 36.01 -1.97
C LYS A 340 -54.42 34.91 -1.51
N PHE A 341 -54.25 34.41 -0.30
CA PHE A 341 -55.11 33.34 0.25
C PHE A 341 -56.48 33.92 0.64
N THR A 342 -57.53 33.37 0.08
CA THR A 342 -58.88 33.86 0.26
C THR A 342 -59.76 32.89 1.03
N ALA A 343 -59.32 31.63 1.16
CA ALA A 343 -60.05 30.55 1.82
C ALA A 343 -59.18 29.85 2.88
N LYS A 344 -59.84 29.19 3.82
CA LYS A 344 -59.16 28.36 4.84
C LYS A 344 -58.46 27.16 4.22
N GLU A 345 -59.00 26.69 3.11
CA GLU A 345 -58.43 25.59 2.32
C GLU A 345 -57.09 25.98 1.68
N ASP A 346 -56.90 27.24 1.27
CA ASP A 346 -55.62 27.75 0.73
C ASP A 346 -54.51 27.68 1.79
N LEU A 347 -54.83 28.06 3.01
CA LEU A 347 -53.89 28.00 4.14
C LEU A 347 -53.57 26.55 4.52
N ALA A 348 -54.54 25.65 4.48
CA ALA A 348 -54.35 24.23 4.74
C ALA A 348 -53.42 23.59 3.70
N ALA A 349 -53.65 23.85 2.42
CA ALA A 349 -52.81 23.36 1.32
C ALA A 349 -51.37 23.93 1.40
N TYR A 350 -51.23 25.18 1.77
CA TYR A 350 -49.94 25.81 1.99
C TYR A 350 -49.16 25.10 3.13
N ASN A 351 -49.80 24.88 4.28
CA ASN A 351 -49.19 24.20 5.40
C ASN A 351 -48.80 22.76 5.05
N GLU A 352 -49.67 22.01 4.37
CA GLU A 352 -49.37 20.66 3.91
C GLU A 352 -48.17 20.61 2.95
N ARG A 353 -48.05 21.59 2.04
CA ARG A 353 -46.92 21.71 1.14
C ARG A 353 -45.61 21.96 1.90
N ILE A 354 -45.61 22.89 2.86
CA ILE A 354 -44.42 23.15 3.73
C ILE A 354 -44.06 21.91 4.51
N GLU A 355 -45.03 21.26 5.14
CA GLU A 355 -44.78 20.06 5.94
C GLU A 355 -44.19 18.92 5.10
N THR A 356 -44.69 18.76 3.85
CA THR A 356 -44.18 17.76 2.92
C THR A 356 -42.75 18.08 2.47
N ALA A 357 -42.48 19.31 2.10
CA ALA A 357 -41.13 19.76 1.69
C ALA A 357 -40.14 19.67 2.87
N SER A 358 -40.59 20.05 4.08
CA SER A 358 -39.77 19.93 5.29
C SER A 358 -39.41 18.48 5.61
N ARG A 359 -40.33 17.54 5.53
CA ARG A 359 -40.06 16.11 5.71
C ARG A 359 -39.10 15.56 4.65
N ALA A 360 -39.24 16.03 3.40
CA ALA A 360 -38.34 15.65 2.31
C ALA A 360 -36.93 16.17 2.58
N TYR A 361 -36.79 17.43 2.98
CA TYR A 361 -35.51 18.03 3.38
C TYR A 361 -34.84 17.26 4.54
N ASP A 362 -35.59 17.00 5.63
CA ASP A 362 -35.07 16.26 6.78
C ASP A 362 -34.60 14.84 6.38
N THR A 363 -35.34 14.17 5.51
CA THR A 363 -34.96 12.85 4.99
C THR A 363 -33.63 12.90 4.23
N LYS A 364 -33.44 13.91 3.37
CA LYS A 364 -32.19 14.08 2.62
C LYS A 364 -31.04 14.51 3.52
N LEU A 365 -31.30 15.35 4.52
CA LEU A 365 -30.31 15.72 5.54
C LEU A 365 -29.83 14.51 6.33
N GLN A 366 -30.74 13.60 6.73
CA GLN A 366 -30.33 12.36 7.40
C GLN A 366 -29.50 11.45 6.50
N ALA A 367 -29.80 11.39 5.20
CA ALA A 367 -28.97 10.64 4.24
C ALA A 367 -27.55 11.20 4.15
N VAL A 368 -27.40 12.53 4.05
CA VAL A 368 -26.07 13.19 4.07
C VAL A 368 -25.33 12.86 5.35
N LYS A 369 -25.99 13.00 6.51
CA LYS A 369 -25.39 12.68 7.82
C LYS A 369 -24.94 11.22 7.92
N ALA A 370 -25.71 10.28 7.42
CA ALA A 370 -25.39 8.86 7.45
C ALA A 370 -24.13 8.55 6.62
N VAL A 371 -24.03 9.07 5.40
CA VAL A 371 -22.84 8.88 4.55
C VAL A 371 -21.62 9.57 5.17
N THR A 372 -21.77 10.78 5.69
CA THR A 372 -20.69 11.50 6.36
C THR A 372 -20.19 10.73 7.58
N ALA A 373 -21.08 10.23 8.44
CA ALA A 373 -20.70 9.42 9.59
C ALA A 373 -19.91 8.16 9.17
N CYS A 374 -20.38 7.47 8.14
CA CYS A 374 -19.65 6.31 7.59
C CYS A 374 -18.25 6.69 7.10
N MET A 375 -18.10 7.84 6.42
CA MET A 375 -16.80 8.34 6.00
C MET A 375 -15.91 8.76 7.17
N ASP A 376 -16.47 9.33 8.23
CA ASP A 376 -15.72 9.79 9.40
C ASP A 376 -15.19 8.62 10.25
N GLU A 377 -15.92 7.51 10.29
CA GLU A 377 -15.46 6.27 10.94
C GLU A 377 -14.32 5.57 10.18
N MET A 378 -14.17 5.83 8.88
CA MET A 378 -13.08 5.25 8.09
C MET A 378 -11.74 5.92 8.43
N PRO A 379 -10.66 5.14 8.58
CA PRO A 379 -9.31 5.69 8.71
C PRO A 379 -8.95 6.58 7.52
N SER A 380 -8.23 7.64 7.79
CA SER A 380 -7.74 8.54 6.74
C SER A 380 -6.45 8.00 6.13
N PRO A 381 -6.37 7.86 4.80
CA PRO A 381 -5.13 7.51 4.14
C PRO A 381 -4.12 8.66 4.23
N VAL A 382 -2.86 8.29 4.42
CA VAL A 382 -1.78 9.25 4.67
C VAL A 382 -0.60 8.97 3.74
N MET A 383 -0.06 10.02 3.15
CA MET A 383 1.27 10.03 2.54
C MET A 383 2.11 11.06 3.29
N ALA A 384 3.07 10.61 4.11
CA ALA A 384 3.84 11.49 4.97
C ALA A 384 5.35 11.25 4.84
N ALA A 385 6.07 12.26 4.40
CA ALA A 385 7.52 12.29 4.34
C ALA A 385 8.09 13.05 5.55
N ARG A 386 9.10 12.49 6.20
CA ARG A 386 9.82 13.24 7.27
C ARG A 386 10.64 14.40 6.73
N LYS A 387 11.03 14.32 5.45
CA LYS A 387 11.81 15.36 4.75
C LYS A 387 11.00 15.88 3.57
N THR A 388 11.15 15.27 2.40
CA THR A 388 10.59 15.79 1.17
C THR A 388 9.53 14.85 0.59
N LEU A 389 8.38 15.39 0.24
CA LEU A 389 7.37 14.72 -0.56
C LEU A 389 7.40 15.28 -1.99
N THR A 390 7.73 14.45 -2.94
CA THR A 390 7.72 14.79 -4.36
C THR A 390 6.71 13.94 -5.11
N VAL A 391 5.79 14.58 -5.81
CA VAL A 391 4.79 13.92 -6.67
C VAL A 391 4.88 14.53 -8.07
N ASN A 392 5.16 13.69 -9.06
CA ASN A 392 5.16 14.06 -10.47
C ASN A 392 4.09 13.22 -11.20
N ALA A 393 2.97 13.85 -11.50
CA ALA A 393 1.88 13.22 -12.26
C ALA A 393 1.80 13.83 -13.68
N ALA A 394 1.71 12.99 -14.70
CA ALA A 394 1.54 13.48 -16.07
C ALA A 394 0.15 14.10 -16.30
N ASP A 395 -0.86 13.69 -15.53
CA ASP A 395 -2.23 14.19 -15.62
C ASP A 395 -2.64 14.90 -14.33
N LYS A 396 -2.86 14.16 -13.24
CA LYS A 396 -3.51 14.72 -12.04
C LYS A 396 -2.96 14.20 -10.72
N VAL A 397 -3.01 15.08 -9.71
CA VAL A 397 -2.85 14.76 -8.29
C VAL A 397 -4.18 15.01 -7.59
N VAL A 398 -4.71 14.03 -6.88
CA VAL A 398 -5.96 14.14 -6.12
C VAL A 398 -5.72 13.78 -4.66
N ASN A 399 -6.03 14.69 -3.76
CA ASN A 399 -6.07 14.46 -2.32
C ASN A 399 -7.50 14.74 -1.85
N ALA A 400 -8.21 13.74 -1.32
CA ALA A 400 -9.64 13.88 -1.10
C ALA A 400 -10.14 13.12 0.13
N ALA A 401 -11.33 13.49 0.60
CA ALA A 401 -12.10 12.77 1.61
C ALA A 401 -11.33 12.52 2.93
N GLY A 402 -10.82 13.55 3.55
CA GLY A 402 -10.10 13.48 4.82
C GLY A 402 -8.69 12.88 4.71
N ALA A 403 -8.18 12.66 3.50
CA ALA A 403 -6.81 12.16 3.28
C ALA A 403 -5.77 13.25 3.59
N MET A 404 -4.52 12.82 3.83
CA MET A 404 -3.45 13.73 4.18
C MET A 404 -2.22 13.53 3.31
N LEU A 405 -1.71 14.62 2.74
CA LEU A 405 -0.36 14.75 2.20
C LEU A 405 0.46 15.61 3.16
N TYR A 406 1.56 15.06 3.66
CA TYR A 406 2.40 15.76 4.65
C TYR A 406 3.88 15.69 4.30
N SER A 407 4.58 16.78 4.60
CA SER A 407 6.04 16.84 4.49
C SER A 407 6.64 17.60 5.66
N GLY A 408 7.63 17.01 6.31
CA GLY A 408 8.36 17.62 7.43
C GLY A 408 9.36 18.69 7.00
N ARG A 409 9.59 18.83 5.67
CA ARG A 409 10.37 19.93 5.06
C ARG A 409 9.66 20.37 3.80
N ASP A 410 10.15 20.02 2.63
CA ASP A 410 9.67 20.56 1.37
C ASP A 410 8.65 19.65 0.69
N MET A 411 7.69 20.22 0.01
CA MET A 411 6.70 19.53 -0.77
C MET A 411 6.69 20.04 -2.22
N HIS A 412 6.77 19.11 -3.16
CA HIS A 412 6.70 19.42 -4.59
C HIS A 412 5.64 18.56 -5.25
N LEU A 413 4.50 19.15 -5.54
CA LEU A 413 3.42 18.52 -6.28
C LEU A 413 3.37 19.10 -7.69
N ARG A 414 3.55 18.27 -8.70
CA ARG A 414 3.44 18.65 -10.11
C ARG A 414 2.42 17.77 -10.81
N ALA A 415 1.54 18.38 -11.57
CA ALA A 415 0.58 17.70 -12.42
C ALA A 415 0.51 18.37 -13.80
N GLY A 416 0.29 17.56 -14.84
CA GLY A 416 0.12 18.08 -16.21
C GLY A 416 -1.19 18.85 -16.40
N ASN A 417 -2.25 18.50 -15.67
CA ASN A 417 -3.55 19.12 -15.76
C ASN A 417 -4.03 19.71 -14.42
N THR A 418 -4.23 18.87 -13.39
CA THR A 418 -4.87 19.33 -12.15
C THR A 418 -4.18 18.83 -10.88
N ILE A 419 -4.13 19.71 -9.86
CA ILE A 419 -3.93 19.34 -8.45
C ILE A 419 -5.22 19.67 -7.72
N THR A 420 -5.90 18.65 -7.21
CA THR A 420 -7.17 18.81 -6.49
C THR A 420 -7.00 18.39 -5.04
N ASN A 421 -7.31 19.29 -4.10
CA ASN A 421 -7.48 19.02 -2.69
C ASN A 421 -8.95 19.23 -2.33
N LYS A 422 -9.67 18.12 -2.04
CA LYS A 422 -11.11 18.17 -1.81
C LYS A 422 -11.46 17.60 -0.45
N GLY A 423 -11.80 18.45 0.52
CA GLY A 423 -12.08 18.03 1.89
C GLY A 423 -10.93 17.19 2.48
N ALA A 424 -9.69 17.62 2.30
CA ALA A 424 -8.48 16.89 2.66
C ALA A 424 -7.36 17.85 3.07
N VAL A 425 -6.26 17.34 3.60
CA VAL A 425 -5.15 18.16 4.11
C VAL A 425 -3.92 18.00 3.22
N ILE A 426 -3.33 19.11 2.80
CA ILE A 426 -1.98 19.19 2.23
C ILE A 426 -1.17 20.14 3.13
N GLU A 427 -0.10 19.61 3.73
CA GLU A 427 0.69 20.35 4.71
C GLU A 427 2.20 20.16 4.49
N SER A 428 2.95 21.24 4.51
CA SER A 428 4.42 21.24 4.45
C SER A 428 4.98 22.15 5.54
N LEU A 429 5.96 21.66 6.30
CA LEU A 429 6.65 22.48 7.29
C LEU A 429 7.78 23.34 6.70
N GLY A 430 8.14 23.13 5.44
CA GLY A 430 9.08 23.94 4.68
C GLY A 430 8.40 24.53 3.44
N ALA A 431 9.15 24.65 2.36
CA ALA A 431 8.63 25.18 1.11
C ALA A 431 7.60 24.24 0.46
N MET A 432 6.53 24.81 -0.09
CA MET A 432 5.53 24.08 -0.87
C MET A 432 5.49 24.62 -2.30
N THR A 433 5.57 23.70 -3.25
CA THR A 433 5.41 24.00 -4.68
C THR A 433 4.24 23.20 -5.24
N LEU A 434 3.21 23.88 -5.72
CA LEU A 434 2.08 23.31 -6.44
C LEU A 434 2.17 23.79 -7.90
N ALA A 435 2.47 22.90 -8.84
CA ALA A 435 2.67 23.24 -10.24
C ALA A 435 1.71 22.44 -11.14
N ALA A 436 0.62 23.07 -11.55
CA ALA A 436 -0.36 22.54 -12.50
C ALA A 436 -1.08 23.69 -13.20
N PRO A 437 -1.67 23.47 -14.40
CA PRO A 437 -2.57 24.43 -15.02
C PRO A 437 -3.74 24.84 -14.13
N VAL A 438 -4.27 23.89 -13.34
CA VAL A 438 -5.37 24.14 -12.40
C VAL A 438 -5.01 23.58 -11.03
N VAL A 439 -5.14 24.39 -9.98
CA VAL A 439 -5.02 23.99 -8.58
C VAL A 439 -6.36 24.30 -7.89
N GLU A 440 -7.02 23.25 -7.42
CA GLU A 440 -8.32 23.33 -6.76
C GLU A 440 -8.18 22.95 -5.29
N ASN A 441 -8.64 23.83 -4.41
CA ASN A 441 -8.78 23.53 -2.99
C ASN A 441 -10.24 23.79 -2.57
N THR A 442 -10.99 22.73 -2.34
CA THR A 442 -12.42 22.80 -2.05
C THR A 442 -12.77 22.03 -0.78
N ASN A 443 -13.68 22.58 -0.01
CA ASN A 443 -14.29 21.90 1.14
C ASN A 443 -15.77 21.62 0.86
N GLY A 444 -16.08 20.45 0.32
CA GLY A 444 -17.46 20.03 0.01
C GLY A 444 -18.33 19.74 1.23
N ALA A 445 -17.73 19.68 2.43
CA ALA A 445 -18.46 19.49 3.69
C ALA A 445 -18.58 20.82 4.47
N PHE A 446 -18.20 21.93 3.85
CA PHE A 446 -18.45 23.25 4.44
C PHE A 446 -19.95 23.45 4.63
N SER A 447 -20.37 23.71 5.85
CA SER A 447 -21.74 24.13 6.15
C SER A 447 -21.68 25.44 6.92
N ALA A 448 -22.40 26.42 6.44
CA ALA A 448 -22.62 27.66 7.16
C ALA A 448 -24.07 27.66 7.64
N LYS A 449 -24.27 27.79 8.94
CA LYS A 449 -25.60 27.97 9.52
C LYS A 449 -25.79 29.42 9.88
N ARG A 450 -26.79 30.04 9.27
CA ARG A 450 -27.25 31.34 9.71
C ARG A 450 -27.97 31.19 11.05
N ILE A 451 -27.40 31.69 12.12
CA ILE A 451 -28.10 31.80 13.38
C ILE A 451 -28.78 33.15 13.40
N GLY A 452 -30.10 33.12 13.19
CA GLY A 452 -30.92 34.30 13.47
C GLY A 452 -30.93 34.52 14.97
N GLY A 453 -30.12 35.42 15.46
CA GLY A 453 -30.30 35.97 16.80
C GLY A 453 -31.55 36.82 16.85
N ALA A 454 -32.13 37.01 18.03
CA ALA A 454 -33.17 37.98 18.21
C ALA A 454 -32.67 39.35 17.66
N TRP A 455 -33.47 39.94 16.78
CA TRP A 455 -33.19 41.22 16.19
C TRP A 455 -33.11 42.25 17.31
N THR A 456 -31.94 42.42 17.85
CA THR A 456 -31.64 43.55 18.71
C THR A 456 -31.11 44.68 17.83
N THR A 457 -30.94 45.79 18.29
CA THR A 457 -30.58 47.11 17.72
C THR A 457 -29.74 47.19 16.43
N ASN A 458 -29.29 46.06 15.86
CA ASN A 458 -28.58 46.04 14.59
C ASN A 458 -29.09 44.90 13.69
N PRO A 459 -30.11 45.17 12.82
CA PRO A 459 -30.74 44.16 11.96
C PRO A 459 -29.83 43.58 10.89
N ASP A 460 -28.65 44.16 10.68
CA ASP A 460 -27.71 43.71 9.65
C ASP A 460 -26.70 42.67 10.17
N MET A 461 -26.76 42.33 11.47
CA MET A 461 -25.86 41.33 12.03
C MET A 461 -26.33 39.92 11.73
N ILE A 462 -25.61 39.26 10.85
CA ILE A 462 -25.77 37.86 10.54
C ILE A 462 -24.60 37.09 11.15
N ARG A 463 -24.86 36.22 12.09
CA ARG A 463 -23.87 35.32 12.64
C ARG A 463 -23.85 34.05 11.78
N ILE A 464 -22.69 33.69 11.26
CA ILE A 464 -22.46 32.50 10.49
C ILE A 464 -21.64 31.55 11.35
N ASP A 465 -22.22 30.43 11.76
CA ASP A 465 -21.47 29.33 12.35
C ASP A 465 -20.84 28.52 11.23
N GLN A 466 -19.53 28.56 11.19
CA GLN A 466 -18.77 27.74 10.29
C GLN A 466 -18.32 26.47 11.01
N TYR A 467 -18.86 25.34 10.57
CA TYR A 467 -18.32 24.04 10.95
C TYR A 467 -17.16 23.72 10.00
N ASP A 468 -15.97 24.09 10.41
CA ASP A 468 -14.77 23.70 9.71
C ASP A 468 -14.24 22.42 10.35
N HIS A 469 -14.36 21.32 9.66
CA HIS A 469 -13.63 20.11 10.01
C HIS A 469 -12.16 20.35 9.71
N PRO A 470 -11.28 20.43 10.72
CA PRO A 470 -9.87 20.79 10.53
C PRO A 470 -9.13 19.85 9.59
N GLU A 471 -9.63 18.64 9.39
CA GLU A 471 -9.10 17.65 8.46
C GLU A 471 -9.56 17.81 7.00
N ARG A 472 -10.41 18.83 6.71
CA ARG A 472 -11.02 19.00 5.38
C ARG A 472 -10.74 20.37 4.80
N GLY A 473 -10.16 20.38 3.61
CA GLY A 473 -9.99 21.60 2.80
C GLY A 473 -8.88 22.56 3.26
N ARG A 474 -7.79 22.04 3.86
CA ARG A 474 -6.64 22.84 4.24
C ARG A 474 -5.42 22.56 3.39
N ILE A 475 -4.74 23.63 2.98
CA ILE A 475 -3.41 23.60 2.37
C ILE A 475 -2.52 24.51 3.19
N PHE A 476 -1.41 23.97 3.73
CA PHE A 476 -0.50 24.72 4.58
C PHE A 476 0.93 24.64 4.05
N ALA A 477 1.55 25.82 3.91
CA ALA A 477 2.98 25.99 3.83
C ALA A 477 3.43 26.88 4.99
N LYS A 478 4.46 26.45 5.72
CA LYS A 478 4.85 27.07 6.98
C LYS A 478 5.12 28.58 6.89
N ASP A 479 5.69 29.04 5.78
CA ASP A 479 6.11 30.43 5.62
C ASP A 479 5.06 31.33 4.98
N GLU A 480 4.09 30.76 4.27
CA GLU A 480 3.04 31.54 3.60
C GLU A 480 1.77 31.69 4.43
N PHE A 481 1.52 30.76 5.35
CA PHE A 481 0.31 30.72 6.16
C PHE A 481 0.44 31.34 7.55
N SER A 482 1.62 31.74 7.96
CA SER A 482 1.77 32.40 9.26
C SER A 482 0.96 33.70 9.35
N SER A 483 0.76 34.38 8.25
CA SER A 483 -0.07 35.61 8.19
C SER A 483 -1.56 35.32 8.02
N LEU A 484 -1.93 34.29 7.25
CA LEU A 484 -3.34 33.89 7.09
C LEU A 484 -3.83 33.05 8.29
N GLY A 485 -2.99 32.16 8.81
CA GLY A 485 -3.32 31.35 9.99
C GLY A 485 -3.47 32.18 11.27
N SER A 486 -2.67 33.21 11.45
CA SER A 486 -2.81 34.11 12.62
C SER A 486 -4.05 35.00 12.52
N GLY A 487 -4.40 35.43 11.32
CA GLY A 487 -5.63 36.19 11.11
C GLY A 487 -6.88 35.32 11.28
N TYR A 488 -6.84 34.12 10.76
CA TYR A 488 -7.96 33.21 10.81
C TYR A 488 -8.13 32.57 12.19
N GLY A 489 -7.05 32.12 12.81
CA GLY A 489 -7.06 31.48 14.11
C GLY A 489 -7.35 32.45 15.25
N ALA A 490 -6.96 33.70 15.15
CA ALA A 490 -7.18 34.68 16.21
C ALA A 490 -8.66 35.13 16.34
N HIS A 491 -9.45 34.91 15.30
CA HIS A 491 -10.86 35.29 15.26
C HIS A 491 -11.81 34.13 15.45
N HIS A 492 -11.28 32.91 15.54
CA HIS A 492 -12.06 31.71 15.78
C HIS A 492 -12.19 31.46 17.26
N HIS A 493 -13.25 31.93 17.81
CA HIS A 493 -13.70 31.53 19.14
C HIS A 493 -14.62 30.33 18.98
N GLY A 494 -14.05 29.14 18.93
CA GLY A 494 -14.86 27.96 18.73
C GLY A 494 -15.50 27.92 17.35
N SER A 495 -16.78 27.97 17.28
CA SER A 495 -17.57 27.74 16.07
C SER A 495 -18.09 29.01 15.38
N ALA A 496 -17.91 30.20 15.98
CA ALA A 496 -18.54 31.38 15.46
C ALA A 496 -17.58 32.22 14.64
N MET A 497 -17.78 32.20 13.34
CA MET A 497 -17.18 33.17 12.43
C MET A 497 -18.16 34.22 12.04
N GLU A 498 -17.82 35.44 12.36
CA GLU A 498 -18.48 36.58 11.82
C GLU A 498 -17.87 36.86 10.44
N GLN A 499 -18.35 36.19 9.43
CA GLN A 499 -17.83 36.31 8.08
C GLN A 499 -18.83 36.88 7.11
N TYR A 500 -18.32 37.70 6.25
CA TYR A 500 -18.95 38.08 4.96
C TYR A 500 -20.23 38.90 5.02
N ALA A 501 -20.68 39.32 6.18
CA ALA A 501 -21.64 40.39 6.21
C ALA A 501 -20.89 41.76 6.28
N PRO A 502 -21.17 42.71 5.43
CA PRO A 502 -20.56 44.03 5.52
C PRO A 502 -20.75 44.70 6.88
N ALA A 503 -21.64 44.18 7.69
CA ALA A 503 -21.94 44.63 9.06
C ALA A 503 -21.04 44.01 10.14
N TYR A 504 -20.27 42.99 9.83
CA TYR A 504 -19.39 42.28 10.80
C TYR A 504 -17.98 42.82 10.77
N ASP A 505 -17.87 44.06 11.01
CA ASP A 505 -16.58 44.70 11.10
C ASP A 505 -15.99 44.65 12.50
N ARG A 506 -16.59 43.93 13.44
CA ARG A 506 -16.18 44.06 14.84
C ARG A 506 -16.13 42.74 15.57
N ILE A 507 -15.09 42.59 16.36
CA ILE A 507 -14.89 41.45 17.26
C ILE A 507 -15.89 41.53 18.41
N THR A 508 -16.62 40.45 18.68
CA THR A 508 -17.55 40.34 19.80
C THR A 508 -17.08 39.28 20.79
N GLN A 509 -17.50 39.40 22.05
CA GLN A 509 -17.28 38.33 23.04
C GLN A 509 -18.08 37.10 22.67
N PRO A 510 -17.49 35.90 22.81
CA PRO A 510 -18.24 34.64 22.70
C PRO A 510 -19.31 34.55 23.80
N THR A 511 -20.41 33.89 23.49
CA THR A 511 -21.48 33.64 24.47
C THR A 511 -21.03 32.66 25.56
N ALA A 512 -21.77 32.62 26.66
CA ALA A 512 -21.49 31.66 27.73
C ALA A 512 -21.55 30.20 27.28
N GLU A 513 -22.42 29.86 26.29
CA GLU A 513 -22.52 28.53 25.70
C GLU A 513 -21.30 28.18 24.84
N GLU A 514 -20.79 29.14 24.10
CA GLU A 514 -19.58 28.98 23.27
C GLU A 514 -18.33 28.83 24.14
N ILE A 515 -18.24 29.56 25.24
CA ILE A 515 -17.16 29.41 26.22
C ILE A 515 -17.23 28.03 26.87
N ALA A 516 -18.43 27.54 27.20
CA ALA A 516 -18.63 26.20 27.71
C ALA A 516 -18.27 25.10 26.69
N ALA A 517 -18.38 25.40 25.39
CA ALA A 517 -17.97 24.55 24.28
C ALA A 517 -16.48 24.66 23.93
N GLY A 518 -15.69 25.46 24.66
CA GLY A 518 -14.24 25.58 24.50
C GLY A 518 -13.75 26.86 23.81
N ALA A 519 -14.65 27.80 23.48
CA ALA A 519 -14.24 29.10 22.95
C ALA A 519 -13.47 29.91 24.01
N GLN A 520 -12.39 30.56 23.59
CA GLN A 520 -11.62 31.44 24.48
C GLN A 520 -12.25 32.83 24.55
N PRO A 521 -12.33 33.45 25.73
CA PRO A 521 -12.75 34.85 25.83
C PRO A 521 -11.83 35.76 25.04
N VAL A 522 -12.41 36.72 24.34
CA VAL A 522 -11.65 37.76 23.64
C VAL A 522 -11.13 38.76 24.67
N PRO A 523 -9.84 39.17 24.62
CA PRO A 523 -9.34 40.24 25.46
C PRO A 523 -10.21 41.49 25.30
N GLU A 524 -10.52 42.15 26.41
CA GLU A 524 -11.45 43.29 26.45
C GLU A 524 -11.02 44.41 25.49
N GLU A 525 -9.72 44.56 25.30
CA GLU A 525 -9.08 45.50 24.37
C GLU A 525 -9.27 45.17 22.86
N GLU A 526 -9.66 43.93 22.55
CA GLU A 526 -9.93 43.49 21.19
C GLU A 526 -11.42 43.58 20.83
N VAL A 527 -12.28 43.59 21.82
CA VAL A 527 -13.74 43.68 21.61
C VAL A 527 -14.11 45.00 20.94
N GLY A 528 -14.86 44.94 19.87
CA GLY A 528 -15.29 46.12 19.10
C GLY A 528 -14.28 46.62 18.09
N LYS A 529 -13.06 46.08 18.02
CA LYS A 529 -12.13 46.37 16.94
C LYS A 529 -12.68 45.90 15.60
N LYS A 530 -12.43 46.66 14.55
CA LYS A 530 -12.76 46.26 13.21
C LYS A 530 -11.94 45.04 12.83
N ILE A 531 -12.61 44.04 12.32
CA ILE A 531 -11.95 42.90 11.67
C ILE A 531 -11.41 43.41 10.34
N ALA A 532 -10.12 43.20 10.07
CA ALA A 532 -9.56 43.58 8.78
C ALA A 532 -10.30 42.85 7.66
N ASN A 533 -10.80 43.56 6.69
CA ASN A 533 -11.45 42.99 5.51
C ASN A 533 -10.45 42.05 4.84
N TYR A 534 -10.79 40.80 4.78
CA TYR A 534 -10.12 39.83 3.92
C TYR A 534 -10.83 39.89 2.56
N GLU A 535 -10.23 40.60 1.58
CA GLU A 535 -10.56 40.41 0.18
C GLU A 535 -10.02 39.12 -0.40
#